data_bb17e74ae57edb702fd16cb66b045731
#
_entry.id   bb17e74ae57edb702fd16cb66b045731
#
_cell.length_a   1.000
_cell.length_b   1.000
_cell.length_c   1.000
_cell.angle_alpha   90.00
_cell.angle_beta   90.00
_cell.angle_gamma   90.00
#
_symmetry.space_group_name_H-M   'P 1'
#
loop_
_entity.id
_entity.type
_entity.pdbx_description
1 polymer ?
#
loop_
_entity_poly.entity_id
_entity_poly.type
_entity_poly.pdbx_seq_one_letter_code
_entity_poly.pdbx_strand_id
1 'polypeptide(L)'
;MRKIAGVLALFGLIVGLGWVALKPKSEAQILLSNATAAPLAAQPNQLAVFVTMENVGPPDQLMSASATHAQDATFSENHGLLALPANSRTSLAADGIFLTLNGIGGDLADGRTFPISLSFEKAGTITTRARLVAPKVSGKAADVGLFGIGDICQVGDGEPAPRIAISANETEDGWQIDVLSDDFEFTPNLVDGPHVPGTGHGHIYLNGLKLGRLFSPTTKIGHLPPGQHEIRITLSTNDHRAYVIGDKPVTASIRIHSD
;
A
#
# COMPACT_ATOMS: atom_id res chain seq x y z
N MET A 1 -52.93 25.32 -26.63
CA MET A 1 -51.60 25.66 -26.09
C MET A 1 -51.31 25.05 -24.71
N ARG A 2 -52.29 24.95 -23.77
CA ARG A 2 -52.04 24.35 -22.40
C ARG A 2 -51.69 22.85 -22.41
N LYS A 3 -52.19 22.06 -23.39
CA LYS A 3 -51.95 20.60 -23.49
C LYS A 3 -50.53 20.24 -24.00
N ILE A 4 -49.96 21.12 -24.84
CA ILE A 4 -48.60 20.91 -25.40
C ILE A 4 -47.52 21.19 -24.36
N ALA A 5 -47.74 22.19 -23.49
CA ALA A 5 -46.82 22.51 -22.39
C ALA A 5 -46.69 21.37 -21.36
N GLY A 6 -47.80 20.66 -21.10
CA GLY A 6 -47.78 19.51 -20.14
C GLY A 6 -47.00 18.31 -20.68
N VAL A 7 -47.07 18.05 -22.00
CA VAL A 7 -46.35 16.94 -22.65
C VAL A 7 -44.85 17.21 -22.69
N LEU A 8 -44.43 18.45 -22.96
CA LEU A 8 -43.00 18.84 -22.93
C LEU A 8 -42.39 18.78 -21.55
N ALA A 9 -43.16 19.16 -20.50
CA ALA A 9 -42.69 19.06 -19.12
C ALA A 9 -42.53 17.60 -18.66
N LEU A 10 -43.47 16.73 -19.05
CA LEU A 10 -43.38 15.30 -18.74
C LEU A 10 -42.19 14.63 -19.45
N PHE A 11 -41.95 14.99 -20.73
CA PHE A 11 -40.82 14.47 -21.51
C PHE A 11 -39.47 14.94 -20.95
N GLY A 12 -39.38 16.20 -20.54
CA GLY A 12 -38.19 16.74 -19.85
C GLY A 12 -37.90 16.05 -18.53
N LEU A 13 -38.96 15.70 -17.75
CA LEU A 13 -38.80 14.99 -16.48
C LEU A 13 -38.35 13.53 -16.68
N ILE A 14 -38.87 12.85 -17.69
CA ILE A 14 -38.46 11.46 -17.99
C ILE A 14 -37.03 11.42 -18.53
N VAL A 15 -36.63 12.36 -19.38
CA VAL A 15 -35.25 12.46 -19.88
C VAL A 15 -34.28 12.82 -18.75
N GLY A 16 -34.67 13.72 -17.83
CA GLY A 16 -33.87 14.08 -16.66
C GLY A 16 -33.68 12.92 -15.68
N LEU A 17 -34.75 12.16 -15.39
CA LEU A 17 -34.70 10.97 -14.53
C LEU A 17 -33.92 9.83 -15.22
N GLY A 18 -34.05 9.65 -16.53
CA GLY A 18 -33.29 8.68 -17.30
C GLY A 18 -31.77 8.99 -17.30
N TRP A 19 -31.41 10.28 -17.35
CA TRP A 19 -30.01 10.71 -17.33
C TRP A 19 -29.35 10.54 -15.96
N VAL A 20 -30.10 10.70 -14.86
CA VAL A 20 -29.61 10.41 -13.49
C VAL A 20 -29.44 8.90 -13.26
N ALA A 21 -30.32 8.07 -13.86
CA ALA A 21 -30.23 6.62 -13.74
C ALA A 21 -29.14 5.97 -14.63
N LEU A 22 -28.68 6.70 -15.67
CA LEU A 22 -27.67 6.23 -16.64
C LEU A 22 -26.26 6.77 -16.36
N LYS A 23 -26.01 7.44 -15.22
CA LYS A 23 -24.62 7.69 -14.82
C LYS A 23 -23.95 6.33 -14.61
N PRO A 24 -22.94 5.97 -15.41
CA PRO A 24 -22.24 4.71 -15.19
C PRO A 24 -21.73 4.74 -13.75
N LYS A 25 -22.09 3.73 -12.97
CA LYS A 25 -21.49 3.51 -11.66
C LYS A 25 -20.00 3.40 -11.94
N SER A 26 -19.18 4.26 -11.31
CA SER A 26 -17.74 4.18 -11.46
C SER A 26 -17.33 2.77 -11.07
N GLU A 27 -16.94 1.95 -12.04
CA GLU A 27 -16.46 0.61 -11.79
C GLU A 27 -15.06 0.71 -11.19
N ALA A 28 -14.74 -0.17 -10.25
CA ALA A 28 -13.40 -0.26 -9.71
C ALA A 28 -12.45 -0.64 -10.86
N GLN A 29 -11.42 0.17 -11.06
CA GLN A 29 -10.40 -0.06 -12.08
C GLN A 29 -9.03 -0.07 -11.41
N ILE A 30 -8.38 -1.23 -11.44
CA ILE A 30 -7.07 -1.42 -10.84
C ILE A 30 -6.05 -1.76 -11.91
N LEU A 31 -4.95 -1.03 -11.93
CA LEU A 31 -3.82 -1.25 -12.81
C LEU A 31 -2.67 -1.88 -12.02
N LEU A 32 -2.14 -3.00 -12.52
CA LEU A 32 -0.99 -3.69 -11.92
C LEU A 32 0.30 -3.31 -12.64
N SER A 33 1.33 -2.96 -11.88
CA SER A 33 2.64 -2.59 -12.42
C SER A 33 3.76 -3.07 -11.50
N ASN A 34 5.02 -3.01 -11.99
CA ASN A 34 6.22 -3.33 -11.23
C ASN A 34 6.17 -4.70 -10.53
N ALA A 35 5.55 -5.69 -11.17
CA ALA A 35 5.46 -7.02 -10.61
C ALA A 35 6.82 -7.72 -10.68
N THR A 36 7.41 -7.97 -9.51
CA THR A 36 8.70 -8.67 -9.35
C THR A 36 8.57 -9.79 -8.34
N ALA A 37 9.45 -10.78 -8.45
CA ALA A 37 9.56 -11.86 -7.49
C ALA A 37 11.02 -12.10 -7.14
N ALA A 38 11.30 -12.47 -5.89
CA ALA A 38 12.64 -12.80 -5.44
C ALA A 38 12.61 -14.02 -4.51
N PRO A 39 13.61 -14.94 -4.58
CA PRO A 39 13.74 -16.01 -3.62
C PRO A 39 13.90 -15.46 -2.20
N LEU A 40 13.24 -16.09 -1.23
CA LEU A 40 13.45 -15.79 0.19
C LEU A 40 14.74 -16.47 0.66
N ALA A 41 15.66 -15.68 1.26
CA ALA A 41 16.97 -16.16 1.65
C ALA A 41 16.91 -17.37 2.62
N ALA A 42 15.96 -17.37 3.54
CA ALA A 42 15.76 -18.45 4.52
C ALA A 42 15.00 -19.67 3.94
N GLN A 43 14.33 -19.53 2.80
CA GLN A 43 13.46 -20.57 2.21
C GLN A 43 13.56 -20.54 0.69
N PRO A 44 14.60 -21.15 0.10
CA PRO A 44 14.92 -21.01 -1.32
C PRO A 44 13.83 -21.56 -2.27
N ASN A 45 12.89 -22.36 -1.78
CA ASN A 45 11.74 -22.86 -2.55
C ASN A 45 10.52 -21.93 -2.49
N GLN A 46 10.63 -20.81 -1.80
CA GLN A 46 9.61 -19.79 -1.71
C GLN A 46 10.05 -18.51 -2.42
N LEU A 47 9.11 -17.90 -3.11
CA LEU A 47 9.32 -16.58 -3.72
C LEU A 47 8.45 -15.54 -2.99
N ALA A 48 9.05 -14.42 -2.63
CA ALA A 48 8.31 -13.21 -2.32
C ALA A 48 7.93 -12.50 -3.62
N VAL A 49 6.68 -12.07 -3.74
CA VAL A 49 6.20 -11.30 -4.90
C VAL A 49 5.76 -9.92 -4.44
N PHE A 50 6.22 -8.93 -5.18
CA PHE A 50 5.95 -7.52 -4.98
C PHE A 50 5.23 -6.98 -6.20
N VAL A 51 4.19 -6.17 -5.99
CA VAL A 51 3.39 -5.61 -7.08
C VAL A 51 2.81 -4.27 -6.65
N THR A 52 2.80 -3.32 -7.55
CA THR A 52 2.11 -2.05 -7.36
C THR A 52 0.72 -2.14 -7.97
N MET A 53 -0.27 -1.71 -7.21
CA MET A 53 -1.69 -1.67 -7.55
C MET A 53 -2.13 -0.21 -7.52
N GLU A 54 -2.56 0.32 -8.66
CA GLU A 54 -3.10 1.68 -8.78
C GLU A 54 -4.62 1.58 -8.97
N ASN A 55 -5.36 2.02 -7.97
CA ASN A 55 -6.81 2.10 -8.02
C ASN A 55 -7.23 3.49 -8.52
N VAL A 56 -7.81 3.56 -9.71
CA VAL A 56 -8.31 4.82 -10.32
C VAL A 56 -9.82 4.96 -10.20
N GLY A 57 -10.43 4.23 -9.27
CA GLY A 57 -11.87 4.19 -9.04
C GLY A 57 -12.27 4.25 -7.56
N PRO A 58 -13.47 3.79 -7.21
CA PRO A 58 -13.93 3.71 -5.83
C PRO A 58 -13.06 2.75 -5.01
N PRO A 59 -13.17 2.78 -3.66
CA PRO A 59 -12.40 1.88 -2.81
C PRO A 59 -12.72 0.41 -3.12
N ASP A 60 -11.69 -0.44 -3.10
CA ASP A 60 -11.78 -1.86 -3.35
C ASP A 60 -10.97 -2.66 -2.32
N GLN A 61 -11.00 -3.98 -2.42
CA GLN A 61 -10.31 -4.88 -1.51
C GLN A 61 -9.65 -6.01 -2.29
N LEU A 62 -8.37 -6.29 -1.97
CA LEU A 62 -7.67 -7.48 -2.46
C LEU A 62 -8.10 -8.69 -1.63
N MET A 63 -8.73 -9.69 -2.29
CA MET A 63 -9.33 -10.86 -1.65
C MET A 63 -8.40 -12.06 -1.63
N SER A 64 -7.69 -12.29 -2.75
CA SER A 64 -6.83 -13.45 -2.92
C SER A 64 -5.82 -13.25 -4.03
N ALA A 65 -4.83 -14.12 -4.06
CA ALA A 65 -3.84 -14.17 -5.12
C ALA A 65 -3.56 -15.62 -5.54
N SER A 66 -3.11 -15.79 -6.77
CA SER A 66 -2.66 -17.08 -7.30
C SER A 66 -1.52 -16.87 -8.30
N ALA A 67 -0.74 -17.90 -8.56
CA ALA A 67 0.29 -17.89 -9.60
C ALA A 67 0.28 -19.19 -10.38
N THR A 68 0.46 -19.09 -11.69
CA THR A 68 0.63 -20.28 -12.53
C THR A 68 1.92 -21.01 -12.15
N HIS A 69 1.85 -22.32 -11.97
CA HIS A 69 2.96 -23.18 -11.55
C HIS A 69 3.40 -23.04 -10.09
N ALA A 70 2.70 -22.30 -9.24
CA ALA A 70 2.85 -22.39 -7.80
C ALA A 70 1.86 -23.42 -7.22
N GLN A 71 2.27 -24.09 -6.15
CA GLN A 71 1.37 -24.99 -5.41
C GLN A 71 0.36 -24.19 -4.60
N ASP A 72 0.81 -23.08 -4.00
CA ASP A 72 -0.04 -22.14 -3.30
C ASP A 72 0.51 -20.70 -3.37
N ALA A 73 -0.34 -19.75 -2.97
CA ALA A 73 -0.04 -18.35 -2.87
C ALA A 73 -0.69 -17.78 -1.60
N THR A 74 0.11 -17.29 -0.68
CA THR A 74 -0.34 -16.75 0.61
C THR A 74 0.26 -15.38 0.86
N PHE A 75 -0.41 -14.55 1.64
CA PHE A 75 0.18 -13.29 2.09
C PHE A 75 1.14 -13.54 3.26
N SER A 76 2.19 -12.73 3.35
CA SER A 76 3.32 -12.93 4.29
C SER A 76 2.95 -12.84 5.77
N GLU A 77 1.83 -12.17 6.09
CA GLU A 77 1.36 -11.97 7.47
C GLU A 77 -0.15 -12.24 7.56
N ASN A 78 -0.63 -12.55 8.77
CA ASN A 78 -2.06 -12.49 9.06
C ASN A 78 -2.51 -11.04 8.96
N HIS A 79 -3.41 -10.79 8.05
CA HIS A 79 -3.91 -9.45 7.74
C HIS A 79 -5.43 -9.40 7.92
N GLY A 80 -5.94 -8.21 8.26
CA GLY A 80 -7.36 -7.90 8.12
C GLY A 80 -7.74 -7.69 6.64
N LEU A 81 -8.59 -6.72 6.39
CA LEU A 81 -8.97 -6.32 5.03
C LEU A 81 -7.76 -5.72 4.29
N LEU A 82 -7.35 -6.30 3.16
CA LEU A 82 -6.34 -5.68 2.29
C LEU A 82 -7.00 -4.59 1.44
N ALA A 83 -7.26 -3.46 2.06
CA ALA A 83 -8.01 -2.35 1.49
C ALA A 83 -7.18 -1.54 0.49
N LEU A 84 -7.78 -1.22 -0.65
CA LEU A 84 -7.26 -0.28 -1.64
C LEU A 84 -8.12 0.98 -1.59
N PRO A 85 -7.61 2.09 -1.04
CA PRO A 85 -8.36 3.34 -1.01
C PRO A 85 -8.76 3.80 -2.40
N ALA A 86 -9.81 4.60 -2.49
CA ALA A 86 -10.21 5.25 -3.74
C ALA A 86 -9.07 6.14 -4.26
N ASN A 87 -8.85 6.12 -5.58
CA ASN A 87 -7.87 6.96 -6.27
C ASN A 87 -6.48 6.91 -5.63
N SER A 88 -6.00 5.71 -5.32
CA SER A 88 -4.76 5.49 -4.58
C SER A 88 -3.80 4.55 -5.28
N ARG A 89 -2.56 4.61 -4.81
CA ARG A 89 -1.52 3.66 -5.18
C ARG A 89 -1.12 2.88 -3.93
N THR A 90 -1.21 1.55 -4.00
CA THR A 90 -0.81 0.64 -2.93
C THR A 90 0.19 -0.37 -3.48
N SER A 91 0.94 -1.02 -2.59
CA SER A 91 1.90 -2.03 -3.01
C SER A 91 1.96 -3.19 -2.04
N LEU A 92 2.03 -4.39 -2.60
CA LEU A 92 2.65 -5.52 -1.93
C LEU A 92 4.15 -5.24 -1.93
N ALA A 93 4.76 -5.08 -0.75
CA ALA A 93 6.13 -4.58 -0.60
C ALA A 93 6.88 -5.34 0.49
N ALA A 94 8.18 -5.43 0.35
CA ALA A 94 9.01 -6.20 1.26
C ALA A 94 9.09 -5.63 2.70
N ASP A 95 8.81 -4.34 2.87
CA ASP A 95 8.70 -3.65 4.16
C ASP A 95 7.24 -3.55 4.67
N GLY A 96 6.33 -4.26 4.03
CA GLY A 96 4.94 -4.41 4.40
C GLY A 96 4.47 -5.83 4.10
N ILE A 97 3.20 -5.99 3.74
CA ILE A 97 2.67 -7.28 3.26
C ILE A 97 3.16 -7.54 1.84
N PHE A 98 3.58 -8.76 1.56
CA PHE A 98 3.90 -9.27 0.24
C PHE A 98 3.23 -10.64 0.02
N LEU A 99 3.22 -11.10 -1.24
CA LEU A 99 2.71 -12.42 -1.58
C LEU A 99 3.85 -13.43 -1.52
N THR A 100 3.64 -14.54 -0.84
CA THR A 100 4.54 -15.70 -0.80
C THR A 100 4.01 -16.77 -1.73
N LEU A 101 4.84 -17.23 -2.66
CA LEU A 101 4.55 -18.35 -3.54
C LEU A 101 5.36 -19.56 -3.13
N ASN A 102 4.70 -20.71 -2.95
CA ASN A 102 5.32 -21.99 -2.62
C ASN A 102 5.33 -22.91 -3.83
N GLY A 103 6.39 -23.71 -3.95
CA GLY A 103 6.48 -24.80 -4.92
C GLY A 103 6.44 -24.36 -6.38
N ILE A 104 7.07 -23.24 -6.71
CA ILE A 104 7.25 -22.82 -8.11
C ILE A 104 8.18 -23.78 -8.82
N GLY A 105 7.64 -24.50 -9.81
CA GLY A 105 8.39 -25.42 -10.63
C GLY A 105 9.31 -24.74 -11.64
N GLY A 106 10.38 -25.46 -12.05
CA GLY A 106 11.34 -25.06 -13.07
C GLY A 106 12.49 -24.22 -12.53
N ASP A 107 13.40 -23.84 -13.44
CA ASP A 107 14.59 -23.04 -13.08
C ASP A 107 14.22 -21.64 -12.64
N LEU A 108 14.77 -21.20 -11.51
CA LEU A 108 14.58 -19.86 -10.94
C LEU A 108 15.65 -18.87 -11.45
N ALA A 109 15.90 -18.87 -12.75
CA ALA A 109 16.85 -17.97 -13.38
C ALA A 109 16.38 -16.51 -13.33
N ASP A 110 17.31 -15.59 -13.13
CA ASP A 110 17.04 -14.15 -13.20
C ASP A 110 16.39 -13.75 -14.53
N GLY A 111 15.42 -12.87 -14.47
CA GLY A 111 14.66 -12.42 -15.63
C GLY A 111 13.51 -13.35 -16.08
N ARG A 112 13.40 -14.58 -15.55
CA ARG A 112 12.22 -15.43 -15.82
C ARG A 112 10.94 -14.70 -15.43
N THR A 113 9.89 -14.84 -16.24
CA THR A 113 8.57 -14.26 -15.92
C THR A 113 7.52 -15.36 -15.82
N PHE A 114 6.56 -15.16 -14.92
CA PHE A 114 5.41 -16.05 -14.75
C PHE A 114 4.14 -15.26 -14.42
N PRO A 115 2.95 -15.79 -14.80
CA PRO A 115 1.68 -15.12 -14.50
C PRO A 115 1.36 -15.19 -13.02
N ILE A 116 0.91 -14.06 -12.49
CA ILE A 116 0.24 -13.94 -11.19
C ILE A 116 -1.12 -13.31 -11.38
N SER A 117 -2.11 -13.74 -10.63
CA SER A 117 -3.47 -13.21 -10.65
C SER A 117 -3.83 -12.73 -9.27
N LEU A 118 -4.33 -11.50 -9.18
CA LEU A 118 -4.88 -10.89 -7.99
C LEU A 118 -6.38 -10.74 -8.16
N SER A 119 -7.16 -11.20 -7.19
CA SER A 119 -8.62 -11.12 -7.21
C SER A 119 -9.09 -10.06 -6.23
N PHE A 120 -9.85 -9.10 -6.75
CA PHE A 120 -10.41 -7.98 -6.00
C PHE A 120 -11.92 -8.15 -5.84
N GLU A 121 -12.48 -7.53 -4.80
CA GLU A 121 -13.91 -7.61 -4.51
C GLU A 121 -14.77 -7.04 -5.65
N LYS A 122 -14.40 -5.86 -6.17
CA LYS A 122 -15.18 -5.13 -7.18
C LYS A 122 -14.56 -5.20 -8.57
N ALA A 123 -13.24 -5.05 -8.68
CA ALA A 123 -12.54 -5.07 -9.96
C ALA A 123 -12.38 -6.49 -10.56
N GLY A 124 -12.71 -7.55 -9.79
CA GLY A 124 -12.56 -8.93 -10.24
C GLY A 124 -11.10 -9.39 -10.28
N THR A 125 -10.80 -10.36 -11.14
CA THR A 125 -9.45 -10.94 -11.23
C THR A 125 -8.62 -10.28 -12.33
N ILE A 126 -7.46 -9.78 -11.95
CA ILE A 126 -6.52 -9.11 -12.86
C ILE A 126 -5.20 -9.90 -12.86
N THR A 127 -4.69 -10.22 -14.03
CA THR A 127 -3.45 -10.98 -14.21
C THR A 127 -2.34 -10.07 -14.74
N THR A 128 -1.15 -10.24 -14.16
CA THR A 128 0.09 -9.62 -14.64
C THR A 128 1.22 -10.66 -14.70
N ARG A 129 2.41 -10.25 -15.12
CA ARG A 129 3.59 -11.11 -15.13
C ARG A 129 4.61 -10.60 -14.13
N ALA A 130 4.93 -11.41 -13.12
CA ALA A 130 6.03 -11.13 -12.23
C ALA A 130 7.36 -11.56 -12.89
N ARG A 131 8.37 -10.69 -12.79
CA ARG A 131 9.73 -10.95 -13.24
C ARG A 131 10.58 -11.40 -12.05
N LEU A 132 11.21 -12.55 -12.16
CA LEU A 132 12.19 -13.00 -11.17
C LEU A 132 13.42 -12.10 -11.20
N VAL A 133 13.84 -11.68 -10.02
CA VAL A 133 15.03 -10.83 -9.79
C VAL A 133 15.90 -11.49 -8.72
N ALA A 134 17.15 -11.09 -8.65
CA ALA A 134 18.05 -11.54 -7.59
C ALA A 134 17.42 -11.33 -6.20
N PRO A 135 17.68 -12.22 -5.22
CA PRO A 135 17.14 -12.11 -3.89
C PRO A 135 17.52 -10.76 -3.26
N LYS A 136 16.56 -10.11 -2.63
CA LYS A 136 16.86 -8.94 -1.81
C LYS A 136 17.63 -9.40 -0.58
N VAL A 137 18.77 -8.79 -0.34
CA VAL A 137 19.57 -9.07 0.86
C VAL A 137 18.76 -8.59 2.06
N SER A 138 18.49 -9.49 3.01
CA SER A 138 17.95 -9.11 4.31
C SER A 138 19.07 -8.47 5.11
N GLY A 139 18.89 -7.20 5.53
CA GLY A 139 19.80 -6.50 6.41
C GLY A 139 19.32 -6.54 7.85
N LYS A 140 19.98 -5.78 8.74
CA LYS A 140 19.66 -5.68 10.18
C LYS A 140 18.20 -5.25 10.45
N ALA A 141 17.56 -4.55 9.55
CA ALA A 141 16.15 -4.19 9.66
C ALA A 141 15.21 -5.41 9.70
N ALA A 142 15.60 -6.53 9.11
CA ALA A 142 14.83 -7.77 9.18
C ALA A 142 14.76 -8.33 10.61
N ASP A 143 15.80 -8.13 11.42
CA ASP A 143 15.86 -8.59 12.81
C ASP A 143 14.83 -7.89 13.71
N VAL A 144 14.37 -6.69 13.29
CA VAL A 144 13.31 -5.92 13.96
C VAL A 144 11.99 -5.94 13.19
N GLY A 145 11.79 -6.90 12.29
CA GLY A 145 10.54 -7.12 11.55
C GLY A 145 10.31 -6.19 10.35
N LEU A 146 11.34 -5.49 9.88
CA LEU A 146 11.27 -4.58 8.74
C LEU A 146 11.99 -5.16 7.53
N PHE A 147 11.42 -6.19 6.92
CA PHE A 147 11.94 -6.81 5.71
C PHE A 147 11.95 -5.80 4.55
N GLY A 148 13.00 -5.75 3.76
CA GLY A 148 13.09 -4.90 2.56
C GLY A 148 13.63 -3.49 2.78
N ILE A 149 13.91 -3.08 4.00
CA ILE A 149 14.63 -1.84 4.31
C ILE A 149 16.14 -2.07 4.32
N GLY A 150 16.60 -3.27 4.53
CA GLY A 150 18.01 -3.63 4.44
C GLY A 150 18.82 -3.32 5.70
N ASP A 151 18.85 -2.10 6.20
CA ASP A 151 19.66 -1.71 7.34
C ASP A 151 18.88 -0.82 8.34
N ILE A 152 19.43 -0.60 9.53
CA ILE A 152 18.86 0.23 10.58
C ILE A 152 19.78 1.41 10.89
N CYS A 153 19.16 2.53 11.30
CA CYS A 153 19.83 3.62 11.99
C CYS A 153 19.56 3.46 13.49
N GLN A 154 20.55 2.90 14.21
CA GLN A 154 20.46 2.78 15.65
C GLN A 154 20.65 4.15 16.28
N VAL A 155 19.64 4.66 16.96
CA VAL A 155 19.74 5.91 17.71
C VAL A 155 20.61 5.68 18.92
N GLY A 156 21.64 6.48 19.08
CA GLY A 156 22.64 6.38 20.13
C GLY A 156 23.06 7.73 20.69
N ASP A 157 24.18 7.76 21.40
CA ASP A 157 24.71 8.97 22.03
C ASP A 157 24.96 10.08 21.00
N GLY A 158 24.33 11.23 21.23
CA GLY A 158 24.47 12.43 20.41
C GLY A 158 23.55 12.49 19.18
N GLU A 159 22.74 11.47 18.95
CA GLU A 159 21.71 11.49 17.92
C GLU A 159 20.31 11.56 18.56
N PRO A 160 19.40 12.44 18.06
CA PRO A 160 18.04 12.50 18.56
C PRO A 160 17.33 11.14 18.47
N ALA A 161 16.50 10.83 19.46
CA ALA A 161 15.65 9.66 19.48
C ALA A 161 14.23 10.05 19.01
N PRO A 162 13.90 9.97 17.72
CA PRO A 162 12.61 10.42 17.20
C PRO A 162 11.44 9.72 17.91
N ARG A 163 10.41 10.50 18.21
CA ARG A 163 9.12 9.98 18.69
C ARG A 163 8.04 10.43 17.76
N ILE A 164 7.09 9.55 17.46
CA ILE A 164 5.94 9.90 16.64
C ILE A 164 4.63 9.46 17.28
N ALA A 165 3.60 10.25 17.01
CA ALA A 165 2.20 9.92 17.22
C ALA A 165 1.44 10.27 15.96
N ILE A 166 0.32 9.58 15.70
CA ILE A 166 -0.51 9.85 14.54
C ILE A 166 -1.95 10.07 14.97
N SER A 167 -2.63 10.94 14.24
CA SER A 167 -4.08 11.11 14.30
C SER A 167 -4.68 10.96 12.91
N ALA A 168 -5.95 10.57 12.85
CA ALA A 168 -6.70 10.41 11.62
C ALA A 168 -8.06 11.08 11.77
N ASN A 169 -8.41 11.91 10.80
CA ASN A 169 -9.68 12.62 10.76
C ASN A 169 -10.38 12.34 9.44
N GLU A 170 -11.64 11.93 9.50
CA GLU A 170 -12.46 11.76 8.30
C GLU A 170 -12.73 13.11 7.65
N THR A 171 -12.69 13.14 6.32
CA THR A 171 -12.93 14.32 5.49
C THR A 171 -13.91 13.97 4.36
N GLU A 172 -14.38 14.95 3.62
CA GLU A 172 -15.27 14.74 2.48
C GLU A 172 -14.66 13.81 1.40
N ASP A 173 -13.32 13.84 1.24
CA ASP A 173 -12.59 13.07 0.22
C ASP A 173 -11.91 11.81 0.75
N GLY A 174 -12.15 11.40 1.99
CA GLY A 174 -11.52 10.26 2.64
C GLY A 174 -10.94 10.64 4.02
N TRP A 175 -9.65 10.39 4.26
CA TRP A 175 -9.02 10.56 5.57
C TRP A 175 -7.81 11.48 5.49
N GLN A 176 -7.71 12.44 6.41
CA GLN A 176 -6.49 13.19 6.68
C GLN A 176 -5.73 12.52 7.81
N ILE A 177 -4.45 12.26 7.59
CA ILE A 177 -3.54 11.66 8.56
C ILE A 177 -2.51 12.72 8.92
N ASP A 178 -2.40 13.03 10.21
CA ASP A 178 -1.43 13.98 10.75
C ASP A 178 -0.43 13.24 11.63
N VAL A 179 0.85 13.52 11.43
CA VAL A 179 1.97 13.00 12.21
C VAL A 179 2.52 14.08 13.10
N LEU A 180 2.49 13.84 14.40
CA LEU A 180 3.21 14.63 15.39
C LEU A 180 4.54 13.95 15.64
N SER A 181 5.63 14.67 15.49
CA SER A 181 6.97 14.16 15.74
C SER A 181 7.76 15.08 16.65
N ASP A 182 8.47 14.47 17.58
CA ASP A 182 9.51 15.13 18.39
C ASP A 182 10.86 14.63 17.91
N ASP A 183 11.84 15.52 17.85
CA ASP A 183 13.21 15.22 17.44
C ASP A 183 13.33 14.59 16.04
N PHE A 184 12.38 14.94 15.13
CA PHE A 184 12.39 14.49 13.74
C PHE A 184 11.79 15.55 12.81
N GLU A 185 12.47 15.76 11.68
CA GLU A 185 12.03 16.64 10.59
C GLU A 185 11.89 15.86 9.28
N PHE A 186 10.75 16.05 8.60
CA PHE A 186 10.55 15.53 7.24
C PHE A 186 11.35 16.36 6.24
N THR A 187 12.28 15.74 5.54
CA THR A 187 13.22 16.44 4.64
C THR A 187 13.15 15.88 3.21
N PRO A 188 12.09 16.21 2.45
CA PRO A 188 11.89 15.69 1.09
C PRO A 188 13.07 15.94 0.15
N ASN A 189 13.79 17.06 0.34
CA ASN A 189 14.93 17.46 -0.50
C ASN A 189 16.22 16.68 -0.20
N LEU A 190 16.28 15.95 0.92
CA LEU A 190 17.45 15.17 1.34
C LEU A 190 17.28 13.66 1.10
N VAL A 191 16.13 13.23 0.66
CA VAL A 191 15.85 11.80 0.39
C VAL A 191 16.76 11.28 -0.72
N ASP A 192 17.23 10.05 -0.58
CA ASP A 192 18.27 9.39 -1.37
C ASP A 192 19.67 10.00 -1.17
N GLY A 193 19.85 10.95 -0.23
CA GLY A 193 21.10 11.57 0.15
C GLY A 193 21.71 10.98 1.43
N PRO A 194 22.84 11.54 1.89
CA PRO A 194 23.47 11.13 3.13
C PRO A 194 22.56 11.30 4.34
N HIS A 195 22.76 10.46 5.35
CA HIS A 195 22.07 10.58 6.62
C HIS A 195 22.40 11.92 7.31
N VAL A 196 21.36 12.58 7.78
CA VAL A 196 21.42 13.74 8.68
C VAL A 196 20.62 13.38 9.93
N PRO A 197 21.20 13.42 11.15
CA PRO A 197 20.53 13.05 12.37
C PRO A 197 19.18 13.76 12.58
N GLY A 198 18.16 13.02 13.02
CA GLY A 198 16.83 13.56 13.25
C GLY A 198 16.05 13.97 12.00
N THR A 199 16.49 13.56 10.80
CA THR A 199 15.81 13.91 9.54
C THR A 199 15.52 12.69 8.68
N GLY A 200 14.53 12.80 7.79
CA GLY A 200 14.21 11.72 6.86
C GLY A 200 12.80 11.79 6.28
N HIS A 201 12.21 10.62 6.11
CA HIS A 201 10.85 10.44 5.58
C HIS A 201 10.13 9.34 6.33
N GLY A 202 8.81 9.26 6.14
CA GLY A 202 7.99 8.16 6.65
C GLY A 202 7.65 7.15 5.55
N HIS A 203 7.34 5.92 5.95
CA HIS A 203 6.59 4.97 5.15
C HIS A 203 5.21 4.80 5.76
N ILE A 204 4.16 4.90 4.94
CA ILE A 204 2.77 4.77 5.36
C ILE A 204 2.15 3.48 4.84
N TYR A 205 1.42 2.79 5.72
CA TYR A 205 0.79 1.50 5.45
C TYR A 205 -0.68 1.52 5.88
N LEU A 206 -1.51 0.83 5.14
CA LEU A 206 -2.91 0.55 5.45
C LEU A 206 -3.10 -0.96 5.52
N ASN A 207 -3.45 -1.48 6.70
CA ASN A 207 -3.60 -2.92 6.93
C ASN A 207 -2.38 -3.73 6.42
N GLY A 208 -1.17 -3.16 6.56
CA GLY A 208 0.08 -3.74 6.07
C GLY A 208 0.40 -3.49 4.59
N LEU A 209 -0.54 -3.10 3.74
CA LEU A 209 -0.25 -2.66 2.37
C LEU A 209 0.46 -1.31 2.39
N LYS A 210 1.59 -1.21 1.69
CA LYS A 210 2.32 0.05 1.57
C LYS A 210 1.58 1.03 0.66
N LEU A 211 1.21 2.20 1.19
CA LEU A 211 0.63 3.29 0.40
C LEU A 211 1.73 4.16 -0.25
N GLY A 212 2.90 4.25 0.38
CA GLY A 212 4.00 5.01 -0.18
C GLY A 212 4.95 5.60 0.86
N ARG A 213 5.67 6.64 0.42
CA ARG A 213 6.54 7.46 1.28
C ARG A 213 5.79 8.70 1.74
N LEU A 214 6.05 9.11 2.97
CA LEU A 214 5.52 10.31 3.58
C LEU A 214 6.64 11.34 3.70
N PHE A 215 6.48 12.47 3.03
CA PHE A 215 7.49 13.55 2.95
C PHE A 215 7.09 14.82 3.71
N SER A 216 5.96 14.79 4.38
CA SER A 216 5.42 15.88 5.19
C SER A 216 4.68 15.31 6.40
N PRO A 217 4.46 16.11 7.45
CA PRO A 217 3.72 15.65 8.62
C PRO A 217 2.24 15.42 8.37
N THR A 218 1.72 15.76 7.21
CA THR A 218 0.30 15.57 6.85
C THR A 218 0.17 14.89 5.50
N THR A 219 -0.74 13.92 5.39
CA THR A 219 -1.10 13.28 4.12
C THR A 219 -2.60 12.97 4.06
N LYS A 220 -3.09 12.64 2.87
CA LYS A 220 -4.47 12.21 2.66
C LYS A 220 -4.51 10.79 2.11
N ILE A 221 -5.53 10.06 2.56
CA ILE A 221 -5.90 8.74 2.04
C ILE A 221 -7.33 8.86 1.52
N GLY A 222 -7.60 8.36 0.32
CA GLY A 222 -8.94 8.34 -0.25
C GLY A 222 -9.93 7.53 0.59
N HIS A 223 -11.21 7.51 0.20
CA HIS A 223 -12.22 6.68 0.83
C HIS A 223 -11.77 5.23 0.93
N LEU A 224 -12.16 4.57 2.02
CA LEU A 224 -11.84 3.18 2.33
C LEU A 224 -13.06 2.29 2.13
N PRO A 225 -12.89 0.98 1.90
CA PRO A 225 -13.98 0.02 2.05
C PRO A 225 -14.53 0.04 3.48
N PRO A 226 -15.82 -0.30 3.71
CA PRO A 226 -16.36 -0.42 5.05
C PRO A 226 -15.56 -1.40 5.92
N GLY A 227 -15.37 -1.05 7.18
CA GLY A 227 -14.73 -1.91 8.17
C GLY A 227 -13.64 -1.25 9.01
N GLN A 228 -12.93 -2.08 9.76
CA GLN A 228 -11.81 -1.67 10.61
C GLN A 228 -10.53 -1.63 9.80
N HIS A 229 -9.77 -0.53 9.94
CA HIS A 229 -8.49 -0.33 9.26
C HIS A 229 -7.43 0.11 10.24
N GLU A 230 -6.21 -0.38 10.04
CA GLU A 230 -5.02 0.07 10.76
C GLU A 230 -4.15 0.91 9.81
N ILE A 231 -3.86 2.14 10.21
CA ILE A 231 -2.88 3.00 9.56
C ILE A 231 -1.61 2.95 10.41
N ARG A 232 -0.48 2.63 9.78
CA ARG A 232 0.83 2.58 10.43
C ARG A 232 1.81 3.47 9.67
N ILE A 233 2.64 4.20 10.42
CA ILE A 233 3.74 5.00 9.88
C ILE A 233 5.03 4.55 10.57
N THR A 234 6.08 4.34 9.78
CA THR A 234 7.43 4.02 10.24
C THR A 234 8.40 5.07 9.71
N LEU A 235 9.29 5.59 10.57
CA LEU A 235 10.30 6.56 10.15
C LEU A 235 11.53 5.89 9.56
N SER A 236 12.06 6.54 8.52
CA SER A 236 13.28 6.14 7.83
C SER A 236 14.19 7.36 7.63
N THR A 237 15.49 7.13 7.63
CA THR A 237 16.52 8.13 7.32
C THR A 237 16.52 8.51 5.84
N ASN A 238 17.28 9.53 5.47
CA ASN A 238 17.40 9.95 4.07
C ASN A 238 18.05 8.87 3.20
N ASP A 239 18.97 8.07 3.75
CA ASP A 239 19.63 6.94 3.09
C ASP A 239 18.87 5.61 3.23
N HIS A 240 17.57 5.66 3.58
CA HIS A 240 16.62 4.53 3.65
C HIS A 240 16.89 3.48 4.72
N ARG A 241 17.61 3.81 5.78
CA ARG A 241 17.67 2.96 6.97
C ARG A 241 16.44 3.20 7.84
N ALA A 242 15.93 2.19 8.51
CA ALA A 242 14.88 2.39 9.51
C ALA A 242 15.45 3.00 10.80
N TYR A 243 14.80 4.01 11.37
CA TYR A 243 15.09 4.48 12.70
C TYR A 243 14.69 3.44 13.73
N VAL A 244 15.65 3.06 14.61
CA VAL A 244 15.45 2.04 15.66
C VAL A 244 15.98 2.56 16.99
N ILE A 245 15.17 2.41 18.05
CA ILE A 245 15.53 2.71 19.43
C ILE A 245 15.56 1.39 20.19
N GLY A 246 16.76 0.98 20.65
CA GLY A 246 16.96 -0.37 21.18
C GLY A 246 16.74 -1.41 20.06
N ASP A 247 15.72 -2.22 20.19
CA ASP A 247 15.29 -3.26 19.23
C ASP A 247 13.97 -2.93 18.52
N LYS A 248 13.47 -1.68 18.69
CA LYS A 248 12.15 -1.29 18.18
C LYS A 248 12.25 -0.22 17.10
N PRO A 249 11.58 -0.44 15.93
CA PRO A 249 11.48 0.62 14.94
C PRO A 249 10.66 1.79 15.48
N VAL A 250 11.01 3.00 15.06
CA VAL A 250 10.23 4.20 15.36
C VAL A 250 8.98 4.19 14.50
N THR A 251 7.88 3.77 15.09
CA THR A 251 6.59 3.58 14.41
C THR A 251 5.43 4.03 15.29
N ALA A 252 4.35 4.45 14.64
CA ALA A 252 3.05 4.67 15.29
C ALA A 252 1.94 4.07 14.45
N SER A 253 0.87 3.61 15.10
CA SER A 253 -0.32 3.11 14.43
C SER A 253 -1.60 3.62 15.08
N ILE A 254 -2.66 3.73 14.27
CA ILE A 254 -4.01 4.09 14.71
C ILE A 254 -5.01 3.17 14.01
N ARG A 255 -6.07 2.81 14.73
CA ARG A 255 -7.21 2.10 14.15
C ARG A 255 -8.35 3.07 13.91
N ILE A 256 -8.93 2.97 12.73
CA ILE A 256 -10.09 3.74 12.29
C ILE A 256 -11.18 2.79 11.81
N HIS A 257 -12.41 3.29 11.77
CA HIS A 257 -13.55 2.59 11.20
C HIS A 257 -14.12 3.41 10.05
N SER A 258 -14.31 2.79 8.91
CA SER A 258 -15.01 3.37 7.76
C SER A 258 -16.40 2.73 7.64
N ASP A 259 -17.43 3.55 7.43
CA ASP A 259 -18.84 3.11 7.27
C ASP A 259 -19.16 2.64 5.83
#